data_f766f095107b3401855fa2a4e2d4277d
#
_entry.id   f766f095107b3401855fa2a4e2d4277d
#
_cell.length_a   1.000
_cell.length_b   1.000
_cell.length_c   1.000
_cell.angle_alpha   90.00
_cell.angle_beta   90.00
_cell.angle_gamma   90.00
#
_symmetry.space_group_name_H-M   'P 1'
#
loop_
_entity.id
_entity.type
_entity.pdbx_description
1 polymer ?
#
loop_
_entity_poly.entity_id
_entity_poly.type
_entity_poly.pdbx_seq_one_letter_code
_entity_poly.pdbx_strand_id
1 'polypeptide(L)'
;MEEWHRLVAVNLTGVVLGTRAALPHLKKSKGCIVNTASVAGLVGSQLDPLYSLTKGGVTLFTKSTALEFGRKGYKIRVNSIHPGVIDTDMGQQTFAMRAQALGTNDTEATRKVSTSMHPIGRLGLADDIAKGIVFLASDDAAFMTGAGLVVDGGYTAQ
;
A
#
# COMPACT_ATOMS: atom_id res chain seq x y z
N MET A 1 11.99 -3.64 19.80
CA MET A 1 12.69 -2.55 19.07
C MET A 1 13.26 -3.01 17.74
N GLU A 2 13.79 -4.22 17.63
CA GLU A 2 14.34 -4.77 16.37
C GLU A 2 13.29 -4.84 15.24
N GLU A 3 12.11 -5.37 15.55
CA GLU A 3 10.99 -5.42 14.62
C GLU A 3 10.58 -4.03 14.10
N TRP A 4 10.52 -3.05 15.00
CA TRP A 4 10.27 -1.65 14.64
C TRP A 4 11.30 -1.12 13.65
N HIS A 5 12.59 -1.30 13.92
CA HIS A 5 13.65 -0.82 13.04
C HIS A 5 13.57 -1.48 11.66
N ARG A 6 13.30 -2.79 11.60
CA ARG A 6 13.12 -3.52 10.36
C ARG A 6 11.92 -2.99 9.57
N LEU A 7 10.78 -2.80 10.24
CA LEU A 7 9.56 -2.31 9.60
C LEU A 7 9.75 -0.90 9.02
N VAL A 8 10.36 0.01 9.77
CA VAL A 8 10.70 1.36 9.30
C VAL A 8 11.71 1.31 8.16
N ALA A 9 12.75 0.49 8.28
CA ALA A 9 13.78 0.38 7.23
C ALA A 9 13.16 -0.05 5.89
N VAL A 10 12.28 -1.06 5.89
CA VAL A 10 11.64 -1.57 4.68
C VAL A 10 10.56 -0.62 4.19
N ASN A 11 9.58 -0.30 5.03
CA ASN A 11 8.35 0.37 4.59
C ASN A 11 8.50 1.88 4.39
N LEU A 12 9.40 2.55 5.12
CA LEU A 12 9.60 4.00 5.04
C LEU A 12 10.94 4.35 4.41
N THR A 13 12.05 3.91 5.00
CA THR A 13 13.38 4.28 4.50
C THR A 13 13.57 3.81 3.06
N GLY A 14 13.15 2.57 2.73
CA GLY A 14 13.23 2.04 1.37
C GLY A 14 12.46 2.89 0.36
N VAL A 15 11.24 3.34 0.70
CA VAL A 15 10.42 4.18 -0.17
C VAL A 15 11.07 5.56 -0.38
N VAL A 16 11.59 6.18 0.68
CA VAL A 16 12.28 7.48 0.59
C VAL A 16 13.56 7.37 -0.25
N LEU A 17 14.39 6.36 0.01
CA LEU A 17 15.64 6.17 -0.73
C LEU A 17 15.37 5.83 -2.20
N GLY A 18 14.39 4.97 -2.49
CA GLY A 18 13.97 4.65 -3.86
C GLY A 18 13.49 5.89 -4.62
N THR A 19 12.67 6.72 -3.99
CA THR A 19 12.21 7.99 -4.56
C THR A 19 13.38 8.93 -4.88
N ARG A 20 14.33 9.08 -3.94
CA ARG A 20 15.53 9.91 -4.14
C ARG A 20 16.41 9.39 -5.27
N ALA A 21 16.65 8.10 -5.31
CA ALA A 21 17.48 7.48 -6.35
C ALA A 21 16.84 7.58 -7.76
N ALA A 22 15.51 7.42 -7.84
CA ALA A 22 14.78 7.51 -9.11
C ALA A 22 14.65 8.95 -9.63
N LEU A 23 14.64 9.96 -8.75
CA LEU A 23 14.33 11.35 -9.09
C LEU A 23 15.17 11.92 -10.24
N PRO A 24 16.52 11.78 -10.31
CA PRO A 24 17.31 12.31 -11.42
C PRO A 24 16.89 11.72 -12.78
N HIS A 25 16.51 10.46 -12.81
CA HIS A 25 16.05 9.77 -14.01
C HIS A 25 14.65 10.18 -14.41
N LEU A 26 13.74 10.25 -13.42
CA LEU A 26 12.36 10.67 -13.64
C LEU A 26 12.24 12.12 -14.11
N LYS A 27 13.12 13.01 -13.68
CA LYS A 27 13.18 14.39 -14.22
C LYS A 27 13.45 14.42 -15.73
N LYS A 28 14.20 13.45 -16.25
CA LYS A 28 14.50 13.35 -17.70
C LYS A 28 13.32 12.71 -18.45
N SER A 29 12.79 11.60 -17.95
CA SER A 29 11.72 10.84 -18.61
C SER A 29 10.33 11.41 -18.43
N LYS A 30 10.10 12.31 -17.44
CA LYS A 30 8.77 12.80 -17.06
C LYS A 30 7.83 11.66 -16.64
N GLY A 31 8.39 10.66 -15.98
CA GLY A 31 7.68 9.44 -15.60
C GLY A 31 6.80 9.59 -14.36
N CYS A 32 6.55 8.48 -13.68
CA CYS A 32 5.73 8.46 -12.47
C CYS A 32 6.33 7.56 -11.39
N ILE A 33 5.80 7.74 -10.17
CA ILE A 33 6.03 6.87 -9.01
C ILE A 33 4.68 6.32 -8.56
N VAL A 34 4.61 5.00 -8.33
CA VAL A 34 3.47 4.36 -7.68
C VAL A 34 3.97 3.69 -6.41
N ASN A 35 3.61 4.25 -5.26
CA ASN A 35 3.98 3.72 -3.96
C ASN A 35 2.95 2.69 -3.49
N THR A 36 3.40 1.52 -3.03
CA THR A 36 2.51 0.51 -2.44
C THR A 36 2.28 0.82 -0.97
N ALA A 37 1.15 1.48 -0.68
CA ALA A 37 0.65 1.71 0.67
C ALA A 37 -0.15 0.48 1.18
N SER A 38 -1.31 0.69 1.78
CA SER A 38 -2.25 -0.34 2.25
C SER A 38 -3.56 0.32 2.69
N VAL A 39 -4.65 -0.42 2.78
CA VAL A 39 -5.83 0.01 3.55
C VAL A 39 -5.49 0.32 5.00
N ALA A 40 -4.49 -0.35 5.58
CA ALA A 40 -3.97 -0.05 6.92
C ALA A 40 -3.33 1.34 7.05
N GLY A 41 -3.06 2.02 5.95
CA GLY A 41 -2.67 3.44 5.91
C GLY A 41 -3.84 4.41 5.79
N LEU A 42 -5.08 3.91 5.71
CA LEU A 42 -6.33 4.68 5.60
C LEU A 42 -7.23 4.47 6.82
N VAL A 43 -7.28 3.23 7.32
CA VAL A 43 -8.06 2.83 8.50
C VAL A 43 -7.17 2.12 9.50
N GLY A 44 -7.55 2.14 10.79
CA GLY A 44 -6.78 1.48 11.85
C GLY A 44 -6.72 -0.03 11.67
N SER A 45 -5.55 -0.63 11.84
CA SER A 45 -5.39 -2.07 11.98
C SER A 45 -5.45 -2.45 13.44
N GLN A 46 -6.34 -3.39 13.79
CA GLN A 46 -6.43 -3.92 15.16
C GLN A 46 -5.24 -4.81 15.53
N LEU A 47 -4.53 -5.36 14.54
CA LEU A 47 -3.49 -6.35 14.76
C LEU A 47 -2.09 -5.75 14.77
N ASP A 48 -1.85 -4.71 13.98
CA ASP A 48 -0.52 -4.14 13.80
C ASP A 48 -0.56 -2.61 13.66
N PRO A 49 -0.56 -1.89 14.80
CA PRO A 49 -0.50 -0.43 14.80
C PRO A 49 0.78 0.12 14.16
N LEU A 50 1.91 -0.60 14.28
CA LEU A 50 3.18 -0.17 13.71
C LEU A 50 3.17 -0.27 12.18
N TYR A 51 2.56 -1.32 11.64
CA TYR A 51 2.34 -1.42 10.19
C TYR A 51 1.46 -0.28 9.68
N SER A 52 0.34 0.01 10.37
CA SER A 52 -0.54 1.14 10.04
C SER A 52 0.20 2.47 10.05
N LEU A 53 1.05 2.71 11.06
CA LEU A 53 1.89 3.91 11.14
C LEU A 53 2.79 4.03 9.90
N THR A 54 3.46 2.93 9.49
CA THR A 54 4.35 2.97 8.32
C THR A 54 3.58 3.19 7.02
N LYS A 55 2.44 2.53 6.84
CA LYS A 55 1.62 2.66 5.62
C LYS A 55 0.88 3.99 5.54
N GLY A 56 0.47 4.55 6.69
CA GLY A 56 0.00 5.93 6.80
C GLY A 56 1.10 6.94 6.43
N GLY A 57 2.34 6.68 6.87
CA GLY A 57 3.51 7.45 6.48
C GLY A 57 3.75 7.44 4.97
N VAL A 58 3.67 6.27 4.30
CA VAL A 58 3.77 6.17 2.84
C VAL A 58 2.65 6.94 2.14
N THR A 59 1.42 6.85 2.67
CA THR A 59 0.26 7.57 2.13
C THR A 59 0.49 9.08 2.12
N LEU A 60 0.91 9.64 3.24
CA LEU A 60 1.13 11.08 3.34
C LEU A 60 2.42 11.52 2.62
N PHE A 61 3.48 10.72 2.67
CA PHE A 61 4.71 10.96 1.90
C PHE A 61 4.42 11.07 0.40
N THR A 62 3.56 10.19 -0.15
CA THR A 62 3.11 10.23 -1.55
C THR A 62 2.48 11.59 -1.89
N LYS A 63 1.55 12.06 -1.07
CA LYS A 63 0.87 13.35 -1.26
C LYS A 63 1.86 14.52 -1.22
N SER A 64 2.73 14.55 -0.21
CA SER A 64 3.72 15.62 -0.03
C SER A 64 4.72 15.66 -1.19
N THR A 65 5.19 14.49 -1.64
CA THR A 65 6.12 14.37 -2.78
C THR A 65 5.45 14.82 -4.10
N ALA A 66 4.18 14.45 -4.31
CA ALA A 66 3.41 14.90 -5.47
C ALA A 66 3.30 16.43 -5.53
N LEU A 67 2.99 17.07 -4.40
CA LEU A 67 2.92 18.53 -4.27
C LEU A 67 4.29 19.18 -4.52
N GLU A 68 5.33 18.64 -3.93
CA GLU A 68 6.70 19.15 -4.11
C GLU A 68 7.12 19.08 -5.59
N PHE A 69 6.93 17.93 -6.24
CA PHE A 69 7.33 17.73 -7.64
C PHE A 69 6.50 18.58 -8.59
N GLY A 70 5.21 18.75 -8.30
CA GLY A 70 4.33 19.64 -9.04
C GLY A 70 4.78 21.10 -8.97
N ARG A 71 5.00 21.62 -7.75
CA ARG A 71 5.45 23.02 -7.53
C ARG A 71 6.82 23.31 -8.14
N LYS A 72 7.71 22.31 -8.16
CA LYS A 72 9.03 22.41 -8.80
C LYS A 72 8.99 22.23 -10.34
N GLY A 73 7.83 21.97 -10.92
CA GLY A 73 7.66 21.80 -12.36
C GLY A 73 8.34 20.56 -12.95
N TYR A 74 8.55 19.51 -12.13
CA TYR A 74 9.26 18.29 -12.59
C TYR A 74 8.45 17.48 -13.59
N LYS A 75 7.12 17.66 -13.65
CA LYS A 75 6.20 16.89 -14.51
C LYS A 75 6.25 15.38 -14.21
N ILE A 76 6.45 15.03 -12.93
CA ILE A 76 6.46 13.67 -12.43
C ILE A 76 5.20 13.46 -11.61
N ARG A 77 4.42 12.42 -11.91
CA ARG A 77 3.25 12.05 -11.12
C ARG A 77 3.67 11.12 -9.99
N VAL A 78 3.06 11.28 -8.82
CA VAL A 78 3.33 10.42 -7.65
C VAL A 78 2.00 10.02 -7.03
N ASN A 79 1.67 8.73 -7.07
CA ASN A 79 0.42 8.19 -6.54
C ASN A 79 0.71 6.99 -5.63
N SER A 80 -0.28 6.56 -4.87
CA SER A 80 -0.23 5.33 -4.08
C SER A 80 -1.34 4.38 -4.44
N ILE A 81 -1.08 3.07 -4.31
CA ILE A 81 -2.10 2.04 -4.33
C ILE A 81 -2.31 1.53 -2.92
N HIS A 82 -3.56 1.23 -2.56
CA HIS A 82 -3.97 0.78 -1.23
C HIS A 82 -4.66 -0.59 -1.34
N PRO A 83 -3.90 -1.68 -1.31
CA PRO A 83 -4.45 -3.03 -1.32
C PRO A 83 -5.23 -3.35 -0.03
N GLY A 84 -6.32 -4.11 -0.16
CA GLY A 84 -6.93 -4.86 0.94
C GLY A 84 -6.09 -6.06 1.33
N VAL A 85 -6.73 -7.13 1.85
CA VAL A 85 -6.04 -8.39 2.11
C VAL A 85 -5.91 -9.18 0.81
N ILE A 86 -4.67 -9.51 0.45
CA ILE A 86 -4.32 -10.16 -0.81
C ILE A 86 -3.84 -11.58 -0.52
N ASP A 87 -4.29 -12.55 -1.31
CA ASP A 87 -3.91 -13.96 -1.19
C ASP A 87 -2.48 -14.16 -1.74
N THR A 88 -1.51 -14.00 -0.85
CA THR A 88 -0.07 -14.08 -1.09
C THR A 88 0.60 -14.64 0.17
N ASP A 89 1.89 -14.96 0.11
CA ASP A 89 2.66 -15.41 1.29
C ASP A 89 2.55 -14.42 2.46
N MET A 90 2.56 -13.12 2.19
CA MET A 90 2.33 -12.09 3.22
C MET A 90 0.90 -12.16 3.79
N GLY A 91 -0.10 -12.44 2.97
CA GLY A 91 -1.47 -12.66 3.39
C GLY A 91 -1.58 -13.87 4.31
N GLN A 92 -0.92 -14.98 3.98
CA GLN A 92 -0.86 -16.20 4.83
C GLN A 92 -0.23 -15.91 6.19
N GLN A 93 0.87 -15.13 6.23
CA GLN A 93 1.48 -14.69 7.49
C GLN A 93 0.49 -13.86 8.34
N THR A 94 -0.32 -13.01 7.71
CA THR A 94 -1.36 -12.23 8.41
C THR A 94 -2.40 -13.14 9.03
N PHE A 95 -2.82 -14.23 8.35
CA PHE A 95 -3.77 -15.20 8.93
C PHE A 95 -3.18 -15.94 10.12
N ALA A 96 -1.91 -16.35 10.04
CA ALA A 96 -1.21 -17.00 11.13
C ALA A 96 -1.09 -16.07 12.37
N MET A 97 -0.68 -14.82 12.17
CA MET A 97 -0.62 -13.81 13.25
C MET A 97 -2.00 -13.58 13.88
N ARG A 98 -3.06 -13.52 13.08
CA ARG A 98 -4.43 -13.36 13.56
C ARG A 98 -4.90 -14.58 14.36
N ALA A 99 -4.61 -15.79 13.89
CA ALA A 99 -4.91 -17.02 14.62
C ALA A 99 -4.21 -17.05 15.98
N GLN A 100 -2.93 -16.73 16.00
CA GLN A 100 -2.15 -16.65 17.25
C GLN A 100 -2.70 -15.60 18.22
N ALA A 101 -3.07 -14.43 17.75
CA ALA A 101 -3.68 -13.38 18.57
C ALA A 101 -5.03 -13.81 19.18
N LEU A 102 -5.74 -14.71 18.52
CA LEU A 102 -7.01 -15.31 19.01
C LEU A 102 -6.78 -16.57 19.88
N GLY A 103 -5.53 -16.94 20.15
CA GLY A 103 -5.18 -18.13 20.94
C GLY A 103 -5.46 -19.46 20.23
N THR A 104 -5.47 -19.47 18.90
CA THR A 104 -5.72 -20.65 18.07
C THR A 104 -4.64 -20.83 17.00
N ASN A 105 -4.60 -21.99 16.37
CA ASN A 105 -3.77 -22.28 15.19
C ASN A 105 -4.61 -22.43 13.91
N ASP A 106 -5.90 -22.14 13.97
CA ASP A 106 -6.82 -22.28 12.83
C ASP A 106 -6.69 -21.07 11.87
N THR A 107 -5.73 -21.18 10.97
CA THR A 107 -5.47 -20.17 9.93
C THR A 107 -6.60 -20.11 8.90
N GLU A 108 -7.32 -21.23 8.66
CA GLU A 108 -8.44 -21.25 7.72
C GLU A 108 -9.64 -20.47 8.25
N ALA A 109 -9.95 -20.59 9.55
CA ALA A 109 -10.97 -19.76 10.18
C ALA A 109 -10.63 -18.26 10.06
N THR A 110 -9.38 -17.88 10.31
CA THR A 110 -8.95 -16.48 10.18
C THR A 110 -8.94 -15.99 8.73
N ARG A 111 -8.66 -16.87 7.76
CA ARG A 111 -8.80 -16.59 6.34
C ARG A 111 -10.25 -16.33 5.96
N LYS A 112 -11.20 -17.14 6.44
CA LYS A 112 -12.65 -16.94 6.23
C LYS A 112 -13.12 -15.61 6.79
N VAL A 113 -12.70 -15.27 8.01
CA VAL A 113 -12.99 -13.96 8.61
C VAL A 113 -12.43 -12.83 7.75
N SER A 114 -11.17 -12.94 7.29
CA SER A 114 -10.57 -11.93 6.42
C SER A 114 -11.33 -11.81 5.10
N THR A 115 -11.79 -12.92 4.53
CA THR A 115 -12.63 -12.92 3.32
C THR A 115 -13.96 -12.19 3.54
N SER A 116 -14.64 -12.46 4.66
CA SER A 116 -15.94 -11.82 4.96
C SER A 116 -15.86 -10.32 5.20
N MET A 117 -14.67 -9.80 5.52
CA MET A 117 -14.42 -8.35 5.62
C MET A 117 -14.37 -7.66 4.25
N HIS A 118 -14.38 -8.40 3.14
CA HIS A 118 -14.39 -7.86 1.79
C HIS A 118 -15.78 -8.09 1.16
N PRO A 119 -16.61 -7.05 1.02
CA PRO A 119 -17.96 -7.17 0.43
C PRO A 119 -18.04 -7.88 -0.91
N ILE A 120 -16.95 -7.83 -1.71
CA ILE A 120 -16.85 -8.54 -2.98
C ILE A 120 -16.83 -10.08 -2.83
N GLY A 121 -16.71 -10.61 -1.61
CA GLY A 121 -16.82 -12.03 -1.27
C GLY A 121 -15.55 -12.87 -1.51
N ARG A 122 -14.41 -12.24 -1.78
CA ARG A 122 -13.13 -12.90 -1.93
C ARG A 122 -11.96 -12.03 -1.46
N LEU A 123 -10.84 -12.66 -1.19
CA LEU A 123 -9.56 -11.95 -1.06
C LEU A 123 -9.11 -11.40 -2.42
N GLY A 124 -8.30 -10.35 -2.41
CA GLY A 124 -7.65 -9.87 -3.60
C GLY A 124 -6.59 -10.85 -4.11
N LEU A 125 -6.29 -10.78 -5.39
CA LEU A 125 -5.16 -11.47 -6.02
C LEU A 125 -4.06 -10.45 -6.33
N ALA A 126 -2.82 -10.91 -6.44
CA ALA A 126 -1.70 -10.05 -6.84
C ALA A 126 -1.99 -9.32 -8.17
N ASP A 127 -2.68 -9.99 -9.11
CA ASP A 127 -3.08 -9.43 -10.39
C ASP A 127 -4.11 -8.29 -10.27
N ASP A 128 -5.02 -8.33 -9.28
CA ASP A 128 -5.93 -7.21 -9.02
C ASP A 128 -5.14 -5.93 -8.69
N ILE A 129 -4.06 -6.06 -7.92
CA ILE A 129 -3.22 -4.93 -7.54
C ILE A 129 -2.31 -4.51 -8.69
N ALA A 130 -1.75 -5.46 -9.44
CA ALA A 130 -0.89 -5.19 -10.59
C ALA A 130 -1.63 -4.33 -11.64
N LYS A 131 -2.89 -4.63 -11.94
CA LYS A 131 -3.74 -3.83 -12.84
C LYS A 131 -3.89 -2.39 -12.36
N GLY A 132 -4.09 -2.18 -11.07
CA GLY A 132 -4.15 -0.84 -10.48
C GLY A 132 -2.82 -0.08 -10.60
N ILE A 133 -1.69 -0.77 -10.41
CA ILE A 133 -0.35 -0.19 -10.58
C ILE A 133 -0.14 0.19 -12.05
N VAL A 134 -0.46 -0.68 -12.99
CA VAL A 134 -0.34 -0.42 -14.45
C VAL A 134 -1.19 0.77 -14.84
N PHE A 135 -2.44 0.86 -14.38
CA PHE A 135 -3.31 2.03 -14.61
C PHE A 135 -2.65 3.33 -14.10
N LEU A 136 -2.19 3.35 -12.84
CA LEU A 136 -1.55 4.55 -12.26
C LEU A 136 -0.25 4.91 -12.97
N ALA A 137 0.45 3.93 -13.55
CA ALA A 137 1.69 4.15 -14.29
C ALA A 137 1.47 4.59 -15.75
N SER A 138 0.29 4.33 -16.31
CA SER A 138 -0.05 4.64 -17.71
C SER A 138 -0.49 6.10 -17.90
N ASP A 139 -0.67 6.48 -19.16
CA ASP A 139 -1.22 7.77 -19.56
C ASP A 139 -2.71 7.92 -19.24
N ASP A 140 -3.45 6.83 -19.00
CA ASP A 140 -4.84 6.88 -18.53
C ASP A 140 -4.97 7.59 -17.18
N ALA A 141 -3.90 7.61 -16.37
CA ALA A 141 -3.80 8.35 -15.13
C ALA A 141 -3.07 9.71 -15.27
N ALA A 142 -2.99 10.29 -16.47
CA ALA A 142 -2.20 11.51 -16.74
C ALA A 142 -2.58 12.70 -15.85
N PHE A 143 -3.84 12.80 -15.41
CA PHE A 143 -4.32 13.88 -14.53
C PHE A 143 -4.36 13.49 -13.05
N MET A 144 -3.73 12.36 -12.68
CA MET A 144 -3.68 11.86 -11.30
C MET A 144 -2.29 12.06 -10.70
N THR A 145 -2.20 12.87 -9.63
CA THR A 145 -1.02 12.97 -8.77
C THR A 145 -1.43 13.26 -7.34
N GLY A 146 -0.75 12.67 -6.37
CA GLY A 146 -1.10 12.72 -4.95
C GLY A 146 -2.33 11.89 -4.59
N ALA A 147 -2.85 11.11 -5.52
CA ALA A 147 -4.03 10.26 -5.30
C ALA A 147 -3.65 8.92 -4.65
N GLY A 148 -4.62 8.34 -3.93
CA GLY A 148 -4.58 6.98 -3.42
C GLY A 148 -5.63 6.13 -4.13
N LEU A 149 -5.21 5.14 -4.91
CA LEU A 149 -6.12 4.18 -5.53
C LEU A 149 -6.37 3.02 -4.56
N VAL A 150 -7.59 2.92 -4.06
CA VAL A 150 -8.01 1.83 -3.18
C VAL A 150 -8.44 0.64 -4.03
N VAL A 151 -7.85 -0.54 -3.76
CA VAL A 151 -8.17 -1.82 -4.44
C VAL A 151 -8.31 -2.88 -3.35
N ASP A 152 -9.47 -2.91 -2.72
CA ASP A 152 -9.68 -3.62 -1.45
C ASP A 152 -10.98 -4.43 -1.38
N GLY A 153 -11.68 -4.59 -2.49
CA GLY A 153 -12.95 -5.35 -2.51
C GLY A 153 -14.05 -4.79 -1.61
N GLY A 154 -13.99 -3.49 -1.30
CA GLY A 154 -14.98 -2.81 -0.45
C GLY A 154 -14.65 -2.83 1.05
N TYR A 155 -13.45 -3.30 1.44
CA TYR A 155 -13.03 -3.39 2.84
C TYR A 155 -13.15 -2.04 3.58
N THR A 156 -12.79 -0.93 2.95
CA THR A 156 -12.83 0.41 3.57
C THR A 156 -14.10 1.20 3.27
N ALA A 157 -15.04 0.64 2.52
CA ALA A 157 -16.29 1.31 2.13
C ALA A 157 -17.44 1.15 3.16
N GLN A 158 -17.19 0.49 4.28
CA GLN A 158 -18.16 0.16 5.31
C GLN A 158 -17.82 0.79 6.67
#